data_7501947d07ff0ea8fbe977986ab448d8
#
_entry.id   7501947d07ff0ea8fbe977986ab448d8
#
_cell.length_a   1.000
_cell.length_b   1.000
_cell.length_c   1.000
_cell.angle_alpha   90.00
_cell.angle_beta   90.00
_cell.angle_gamma   90.00
#
_symmetry.space_group_name_H-M   'P 1'
#
loop_
_entity.id
_entity.type
_entity.pdbx_description
1 polymer ?
#
loop_
_entity_poly.entity_id
_entity_poly.type
_entity_poly.pdbx_seq_one_letter_code
_entity_poly.pdbx_strand_id
1 'polypeptide(L)'
;MSAEEIENLLKSGAAKRLGIGSRRACYALPGGRLCVKCYRSDAEIAEGKHPGRLPFKPIAPSVAQEISRFRFDEKRNTCCQEYAYWKKLKEHLAPGDMAFLPSAMEMLLVPSRGWCVVEELISNADGSPVRKFHEEWMLADGEMRARLIESLDAFAELIERHAIRIYDPQNILVQKLADGSIRLRVTDFEPASRTLIPFDRLSSAITRMKIRRRMARYRHSFGIYKGSKIPSVAALRALPPVNVLCMKWGDYYTADYVNRLYAGVRRNLVRPFRFVCMTDDSTGFAPGIEAVPFPDDPKVPGKYVPREWPNIFAKLAVFKDGFANLSGPTLFLDVDLIVTGPLDRFFAYKPGEFCIIHNWVERRKSLFRKTPDIGNSSCFRFEAGKSNGVWETFLREKDIPGQVARFQLGSQKFQTYAMMKTGKVNWWPSDWVCSFKRQLIPAFPLNKIFVPWRPPKSASIVAFHGQPDLPQALEGYYRKYDKPAKMHLTCKPTKWILEYWHE
;
A
#
# COMPACT_ATOMS: atom_id res chain seq x y z
N MET A 1 -31.14 -11.05 -26.11
CA MET A 1 -31.90 -9.76 -25.99
C MET A 1 -31.54 -8.87 -27.19
N SER A 2 -32.49 -8.14 -27.75
CA SER A 2 -32.18 -7.20 -28.80
C SER A 2 -31.62 -5.86 -28.30
N ALA A 3 -30.99 -5.09 -29.17
CA ALA A 3 -30.50 -3.75 -28.83
C ALA A 3 -31.63 -2.80 -28.41
N GLU A 4 -32.81 -2.97 -28.98
CA GLU A 4 -34.02 -2.19 -28.67
C GLU A 4 -34.57 -2.53 -27.27
N GLU A 5 -34.60 -3.81 -26.92
CA GLU A 5 -34.96 -4.24 -25.55
C GLU A 5 -34.02 -3.65 -24.50
N ILE A 6 -32.70 -3.69 -24.76
CA ILE A 6 -31.72 -3.06 -23.85
C ILE A 6 -31.93 -1.55 -23.74
N GLU A 7 -32.16 -0.87 -24.86
CA GLU A 7 -32.45 0.57 -24.89
C GLU A 7 -33.66 0.92 -24.01
N ASN A 8 -34.75 0.15 -24.15
CA ASN A 8 -35.97 0.34 -23.37
C ASN A 8 -35.74 0.09 -21.87
N LEU A 9 -34.99 -0.95 -21.50
CA LEU A 9 -34.67 -1.24 -20.10
C LEU A 9 -33.80 -0.14 -19.47
N LEU A 10 -32.87 0.42 -20.22
CA LEU A 10 -32.04 1.53 -19.76
C LEU A 10 -32.81 2.83 -19.61
N LYS A 11 -33.74 3.15 -20.56
CA LYS A 11 -34.59 4.35 -20.53
C LYS A 11 -35.64 4.30 -19.44
N SER A 12 -36.27 3.16 -19.22
CA SER A 12 -37.32 2.99 -18.21
C SER A 12 -36.78 2.91 -16.79
N GLY A 13 -35.46 2.73 -16.61
CA GLY A 13 -34.83 2.49 -15.30
C GLY A 13 -35.03 1.07 -14.77
N ALA A 14 -35.57 0.14 -15.57
CA ALA A 14 -35.71 -1.27 -15.20
C ALA A 14 -34.35 -1.99 -15.11
N ALA A 15 -33.34 -1.52 -15.81
CA ALA A 15 -31.96 -1.96 -15.65
C ALA A 15 -31.31 -1.25 -14.45
N LYS A 16 -30.98 -2.02 -13.39
CA LYS A 16 -30.42 -1.47 -12.15
C LYS A 16 -28.91 -1.23 -12.27
N ARG A 17 -28.47 0.01 -12.05
CA ARG A 17 -27.05 0.36 -12.10
C ARG A 17 -26.28 -0.35 -10.98
N LEU A 18 -25.30 -1.20 -11.35
CA LEU A 18 -24.40 -1.94 -10.47
C LEU A 18 -23.16 -1.14 -10.11
N GLY A 19 -22.64 -0.39 -11.09
CA GLY A 19 -21.43 0.39 -10.90
C GLY A 19 -21.18 1.36 -12.05
N ILE A 20 -20.30 2.32 -11.77
CA ILE A 20 -19.93 3.34 -12.74
C ILE A 20 -18.43 3.64 -12.62
N GLY A 21 -17.71 3.46 -13.71
CA GLY A 21 -16.30 3.80 -13.86
C GLY A 21 -16.10 5.18 -14.50
N SER A 22 -14.88 5.53 -14.85
CA SER A 22 -14.59 6.81 -15.51
C SER A 22 -15.22 6.92 -16.91
N ARG A 23 -15.29 5.83 -17.65
CA ARG A 23 -15.79 5.77 -19.04
C ARG A 23 -17.10 5.01 -19.19
N ARG A 24 -17.27 3.94 -18.42
CA ARG A 24 -18.36 2.96 -18.59
C ARG A 24 -19.23 2.88 -17.35
N ALA A 25 -20.49 2.50 -17.56
CA ALA A 25 -21.43 2.09 -16.53
C ALA A 25 -21.87 0.65 -16.79
N CYS A 26 -22.18 -0.07 -15.71
CA CYS A 26 -22.67 -1.44 -15.73
C CYS A 26 -24.03 -1.51 -15.06
N TYR A 27 -24.96 -2.21 -15.68
CA TYR A 27 -26.34 -2.37 -15.22
C TYR A 27 -26.75 -3.82 -15.20
N ALA A 28 -27.35 -4.28 -14.09
CA ALA A 28 -28.04 -5.57 -14.04
C ALA A 28 -29.31 -5.51 -14.85
N LEU A 29 -29.53 -6.52 -15.67
CA LEU A 29 -30.75 -6.68 -16.43
C LEU A 29 -31.81 -7.47 -15.61
N PRO A 30 -33.11 -7.29 -15.89
CA PRO A 30 -34.15 -8.07 -15.26
C PRO A 30 -33.92 -9.58 -15.40
N GLY A 31 -34.25 -10.34 -14.36
CA GLY A 31 -33.95 -11.77 -14.29
C GLY A 31 -32.62 -12.12 -13.62
N GLY A 32 -31.75 -11.13 -13.31
CA GLY A 32 -30.58 -11.29 -12.44
C GLY A 32 -29.45 -12.19 -12.97
N ARG A 33 -29.50 -12.55 -14.27
CA ARG A 33 -28.50 -13.43 -14.90
C ARG A 33 -27.53 -12.71 -15.81
N LEU A 34 -27.91 -11.55 -16.31
CA LEU A 34 -27.15 -10.77 -17.27
C LEU A 34 -26.94 -9.35 -16.79
N CYS A 35 -25.86 -8.74 -17.24
CA CYS A 35 -25.60 -7.32 -17.09
C CYS A 35 -25.17 -6.72 -18.44
N VAL A 36 -25.35 -5.41 -18.59
CA VAL A 36 -24.90 -4.66 -19.76
C VAL A 36 -23.88 -3.63 -19.34
N LYS A 37 -22.76 -3.60 -20.05
CA LYS A 37 -21.71 -2.58 -19.93
C LYS A 37 -21.80 -1.68 -21.17
N CYS A 38 -21.88 -0.39 -20.93
CA CYS A 38 -21.90 0.61 -21.99
C CYS A 38 -21.10 1.85 -21.59
N TYR A 39 -20.77 2.70 -22.56
CA TYR A 39 -20.23 4.01 -22.24
C TYR A 39 -21.28 4.85 -21.50
N ARG A 40 -20.79 5.76 -20.63
CA ARG A 40 -21.64 6.69 -19.91
C ARG A 40 -22.48 7.54 -20.89
N SER A 41 -23.72 7.79 -20.50
CA SER A 41 -24.55 8.84 -21.13
C SER A 41 -24.03 10.24 -20.73
N ASP A 42 -24.49 11.25 -21.38
CA ASP A 42 -24.12 12.63 -21.10
C ASP A 42 -24.60 13.04 -19.69
N ALA A 43 -25.78 12.58 -19.26
CA ALA A 43 -26.25 12.73 -17.88
C ALA A 43 -25.30 12.09 -16.85
N GLU A 44 -24.84 10.87 -17.11
CA GLU A 44 -23.90 10.18 -16.23
C GLU A 44 -22.50 10.79 -16.24
N ILE A 45 -22.09 11.44 -17.31
CA ILE A 45 -20.85 12.24 -17.35
C ILE A 45 -20.99 13.42 -16.38
N ALA A 46 -22.14 14.08 -16.38
CA ALA A 46 -22.44 15.19 -15.49
C ALA A 46 -22.48 14.79 -14.00
N GLU A 47 -22.82 13.53 -13.67
CA GLU A 47 -22.75 13.00 -12.30
C GLU A 47 -21.32 12.97 -11.71
N GLY A 48 -20.31 13.16 -12.53
CA GLY A 48 -18.90 13.16 -12.11
C GLY A 48 -18.29 11.77 -11.92
N LYS A 49 -17.06 11.73 -11.43
CA LYS A 49 -16.25 10.51 -11.37
C LYS A 49 -16.76 9.50 -10.34
N HIS A 50 -17.35 9.99 -9.26
CA HIS A 50 -17.87 9.18 -8.15
C HIS A 50 -19.23 9.75 -7.72
N PRO A 51 -20.34 9.38 -8.39
CA PRO A 51 -21.67 9.86 -8.04
C PRO A 51 -21.99 9.62 -6.56
N GLY A 52 -22.55 10.62 -5.91
CA GLY A 52 -22.96 10.55 -4.50
C GLY A 52 -21.80 10.66 -3.47
N ARG A 53 -20.56 10.89 -3.90
CA ARG A 53 -19.43 11.11 -2.97
C ARG A 53 -18.96 12.57 -2.96
N LEU A 54 -18.78 13.13 -1.78
CA LEU A 54 -18.18 14.46 -1.60
C LEU A 54 -16.67 14.33 -1.31
N PRO A 55 -15.83 15.27 -1.80
CA PRO A 55 -16.20 16.36 -2.70
C PRO A 55 -16.46 15.87 -4.12
N PHE A 56 -17.33 16.59 -4.84
CA PHE A 56 -17.63 16.31 -6.25
C PHE A 56 -16.36 16.32 -7.10
N LYS A 57 -16.20 15.27 -7.92
CA LYS A 57 -15.06 15.15 -8.84
C LYS A 57 -15.58 15.03 -10.26
N PRO A 58 -15.45 16.07 -11.09
CA PRO A 58 -15.91 16.02 -12.47
C PRO A 58 -15.11 14.97 -13.26
N ILE A 59 -15.72 14.45 -14.31
CA ILE A 59 -15.01 13.71 -15.35
C ILE A 59 -14.10 14.70 -16.08
N ALA A 60 -12.84 14.32 -16.29
CA ALA A 60 -11.91 15.17 -17.02
C ALA A 60 -12.44 15.43 -18.45
N PRO A 61 -12.36 16.68 -18.97
CA PRO A 61 -12.88 17.02 -20.29
C PRO A 61 -12.36 16.11 -21.41
N SER A 62 -11.09 15.70 -21.33
CA SER A 62 -10.49 14.76 -22.28
C SER A 62 -11.14 13.37 -22.26
N VAL A 63 -11.59 12.91 -21.09
CA VAL A 63 -12.30 11.62 -20.95
C VAL A 63 -13.73 11.75 -21.44
N ALA A 64 -14.41 12.85 -21.15
CA ALA A 64 -15.76 13.11 -21.68
C ALA A 64 -15.75 13.17 -23.22
N GLN A 65 -14.79 13.86 -23.81
CA GLN A 65 -14.58 13.93 -25.25
C GLN A 65 -14.27 12.54 -25.85
N GLU A 66 -13.46 11.73 -25.16
CA GLU A 66 -13.16 10.35 -25.56
C GLU A 66 -14.44 9.51 -25.57
N ILE A 67 -15.29 9.60 -24.55
CA ILE A 67 -16.57 8.89 -24.48
C ILE A 67 -17.45 9.27 -25.67
N SER A 68 -17.67 10.56 -25.92
CA SER A 68 -18.51 11.04 -27.02
C SER A 68 -18.00 10.59 -28.38
N ARG A 69 -16.67 10.60 -28.57
CA ARG A 69 -16.01 10.25 -29.82
C ARG A 69 -16.00 8.75 -30.11
N PHE A 70 -15.81 7.90 -29.07
CA PHE A 70 -15.60 6.47 -29.25
C PHE A 70 -16.80 5.61 -28.90
N ARG A 71 -17.87 6.17 -28.40
CA ARG A 71 -19.11 5.46 -28.06
C ARG A 71 -19.62 4.61 -29.22
N PHE A 72 -19.57 5.13 -30.44
CA PHE A 72 -20.03 4.48 -31.68
C PHE A 72 -18.90 3.95 -32.57
N ASP A 73 -17.66 4.16 -32.22
CA ASP A 73 -16.50 3.69 -32.97
C ASP A 73 -16.13 2.26 -32.53
N GLU A 74 -16.50 1.27 -33.31
CA GLU A 74 -16.24 -0.15 -33.01
C GLU A 74 -14.76 -0.45 -32.73
N LYS A 75 -13.83 0.18 -33.44
CA LYS A 75 -12.39 -0.06 -33.29
C LYS A 75 -11.82 0.52 -32.00
N ARG A 76 -12.38 1.62 -31.53
CA ARG A 76 -11.88 2.37 -30.39
C ARG A 76 -12.73 2.21 -29.13
N ASN A 77 -13.95 1.69 -29.27
CA ASN A 77 -14.82 1.42 -28.14
C ASN A 77 -14.23 0.29 -27.27
N THR A 78 -14.10 0.55 -25.98
CA THR A 78 -13.48 -0.40 -25.05
C THR A 78 -14.34 -1.64 -24.81
N CYS A 79 -15.66 -1.57 -24.98
CA CYS A 79 -16.54 -2.74 -24.93
C CYS A 79 -16.24 -3.68 -26.11
N CYS A 80 -16.06 -3.13 -27.32
CA CYS A 80 -15.69 -3.92 -28.50
C CYS A 80 -14.32 -4.58 -28.35
N GLN A 81 -13.35 -3.85 -27.79
CA GLN A 81 -12.01 -4.38 -27.55
C GLN A 81 -12.01 -5.50 -26.51
N GLU A 82 -12.80 -5.35 -25.43
CA GLU A 82 -13.00 -6.37 -24.40
C GLU A 82 -13.64 -7.64 -25.00
N TYR A 83 -14.72 -7.47 -25.77
CA TYR A 83 -15.39 -8.57 -26.45
C TYR A 83 -14.48 -9.31 -27.47
N ALA A 84 -13.79 -8.56 -28.30
CA ALA A 84 -12.83 -9.16 -29.26
C ALA A 84 -11.72 -9.96 -28.57
N TYR A 85 -11.24 -9.46 -27.43
CA TYR A 85 -10.24 -10.17 -26.64
C TYR A 85 -10.82 -11.43 -25.96
N TRP A 86 -12.02 -11.34 -25.39
CA TRP A 86 -12.74 -12.50 -24.87
C TRP A 86 -12.94 -13.60 -25.91
N LYS A 87 -13.40 -13.22 -27.12
CA LYS A 87 -13.58 -14.14 -28.22
C LYS A 87 -12.29 -14.87 -28.58
N LYS A 88 -11.19 -14.13 -28.69
CA LYS A 88 -9.87 -14.69 -28.92
C LYS A 88 -9.44 -15.66 -27.83
N LEU A 89 -9.66 -15.33 -26.54
CA LEU A 89 -9.34 -16.23 -25.43
C LEU A 89 -10.18 -17.50 -25.48
N LYS A 90 -11.47 -17.40 -25.80
CA LYS A 90 -12.38 -18.54 -25.94
C LYS A 90 -11.97 -19.52 -27.03
N GLU A 91 -11.35 -19.03 -28.11
CA GLU A 91 -10.83 -19.87 -29.20
C GLU A 91 -9.56 -20.65 -28.82
N HIS A 92 -8.80 -20.19 -27.81
CA HIS A 92 -7.47 -20.71 -27.52
C HIS A 92 -7.34 -21.37 -26.14
N LEU A 93 -8.30 -21.12 -25.22
CA LEU A 93 -8.26 -21.66 -23.86
C LEU A 93 -9.24 -22.81 -23.69
N ALA A 94 -8.87 -23.78 -22.85
CA ALA A 94 -9.80 -24.83 -22.44
C ALA A 94 -10.98 -24.23 -21.65
N PRO A 95 -12.18 -24.85 -21.69
CA PRO A 95 -13.35 -24.36 -20.94
C PRO A 95 -13.09 -24.12 -19.43
N GLY A 96 -12.29 -24.98 -18.79
CA GLY A 96 -11.89 -24.81 -17.40
C GLY A 96 -11.03 -23.58 -17.16
N ASP A 97 -10.11 -23.29 -18.09
CA ASP A 97 -9.24 -22.12 -18.03
C ASP A 97 -9.99 -20.82 -18.34
N MET A 98 -11.16 -20.90 -19.02
CA MET A 98 -12.05 -19.75 -19.25
C MET A 98 -12.94 -19.40 -18.04
N ALA A 99 -13.03 -20.26 -17.05
CA ALA A 99 -13.95 -20.10 -15.93
C ALA A 99 -13.73 -18.84 -15.06
N PHE A 100 -12.62 -18.14 -15.22
CA PHE A 100 -12.36 -16.86 -14.57
C PHE A 100 -13.01 -15.66 -15.31
N LEU A 101 -13.45 -15.83 -16.55
CA LEU A 101 -14.15 -14.81 -17.35
C LEU A 101 -15.65 -15.06 -17.37
N PRO A 102 -16.49 -14.08 -17.78
CA PRO A 102 -17.90 -14.30 -18.04
C PRO A 102 -18.10 -15.47 -19.04
N SER A 103 -19.04 -16.37 -18.75
CA SER A 103 -19.32 -17.56 -19.55
C SER A 103 -19.90 -17.22 -20.92
N ALA A 104 -20.63 -16.11 -21.01
CA ALA A 104 -21.26 -15.60 -22.22
C ALA A 104 -21.04 -14.10 -22.33
N MET A 105 -20.76 -13.66 -23.55
CA MET A 105 -20.69 -12.24 -23.91
C MET A 105 -21.32 -12.05 -25.29
N GLU A 106 -22.07 -10.97 -25.45
CA GLU A 106 -22.67 -10.55 -26.72
C GLU A 106 -22.47 -9.04 -26.91
N MET A 107 -22.21 -8.62 -28.13
CA MET A 107 -21.98 -7.22 -28.44
C MET A 107 -23.17 -6.67 -29.24
N LEU A 108 -23.72 -5.56 -28.78
CA LEU A 108 -24.89 -4.91 -29.36
C LEU A 108 -24.63 -3.43 -29.56
N LEU A 109 -25.19 -2.89 -30.66
CA LEU A 109 -25.20 -1.45 -30.92
C LEU A 109 -26.51 -0.87 -30.42
N VAL A 110 -26.49 -0.23 -29.26
CA VAL A 110 -27.65 0.38 -28.59
C VAL A 110 -27.74 1.87 -29.00
N PRO A 111 -28.90 2.35 -29.53
CA PRO A 111 -28.99 3.68 -30.13
C PRO A 111 -28.51 4.84 -29.26
N SER A 112 -28.87 4.89 -27.97
CA SER A 112 -28.45 5.98 -27.05
C SER A 112 -27.10 5.76 -26.37
N ARG A 113 -26.55 4.56 -26.46
CA ARG A 113 -25.35 4.16 -25.69
C ARG A 113 -24.17 3.78 -26.56
N GLY A 114 -24.36 3.57 -27.86
CA GLY A 114 -23.37 3.06 -28.78
C GLY A 114 -23.11 1.56 -28.57
N TRP A 115 -21.89 1.12 -28.84
CA TRP A 115 -21.49 -0.27 -28.64
C TRP A 115 -21.49 -0.66 -27.17
N CYS A 116 -22.29 -1.66 -26.84
CA CYS A 116 -22.46 -2.23 -25.52
C CYS A 116 -22.07 -3.72 -25.51
N VAL A 117 -21.65 -4.23 -24.36
CA VAL A 117 -21.48 -5.65 -24.13
C VAL A 117 -22.51 -6.12 -23.11
N VAL A 118 -23.26 -7.14 -23.49
CA VAL A 118 -24.11 -7.92 -22.59
C VAL A 118 -23.33 -9.14 -22.17
N GLU A 119 -23.19 -9.37 -20.87
CA GLU A 119 -22.43 -10.48 -20.31
C GLU A 119 -23.12 -11.13 -19.12
N GLU A 120 -22.61 -12.27 -18.69
CA GLU A 120 -23.04 -12.94 -17.47
C GLU A 120 -22.91 -11.99 -16.27
N LEU A 121 -23.99 -11.85 -15.50
CA LEU A 121 -23.92 -11.24 -14.18
C LEU A 121 -23.37 -12.25 -13.17
N ILE A 122 -22.12 -12.06 -12.79
CA ILE A 122 -21.46 -12.95 -11.83
C ILE A 122 -22.10 -12.77 -10.47
N SER A 123 -22.61 -13.86 -9.90
CA SER A 123 -23.20 -13.94 -8.55
C SER A 123 -22.65 -15.13 -7.79
N ASN A 124 -22.78 -15.14 -6.46
CA ASN A 124 -22.52 -16.28 -5.64
C ASN A 124 -23.56 -17.39 -5.89
N ALA A 125 -23.30 -18.62 -5.44
CA ALA A 125 -24.20 -19.75 -5.62
C ALA A 125 -25.57 -19.54 -4.96
N ASP A 126 -25.64 -18.75 -3.90
CA ASP A 126 -26.87 -18.34 -3.20
C ASP A 126 -27.60 -17.15 -3.86
N GLY A 127 -27.11 -16.69 -5.01
CA GLY A 127 -27.63 -15.51 -5.73
C GLY A 127 -27.21 -14.17 -5.15
N SER A 128 -26.46 -14.13 -4.08
CA SER A 128 -25.95 -12.89 -3.50
C SER A 128 -24.87 -12.24 -4.38
N PRO A 129 -24.72 -10.90 -4.32
CA PRO A 129 -23.69 -10.21 -5.09
C PRO A 129 -22.26 -10.65 -4.71
N VAL A 130 -21.41 -10.80 -5.70
CA VAL A 130 -19.97 -11.03 -5.49
C VAL A 130 -19.28 -9.77 -4.99
N ARG A 131 -18.23 -9.94 -4.20
CA ARG A 131 -17.38 -8.84 -3.74
C ARG A 131 -16.06 -8.83 -4.50
N LYS A 132 -15.43 -7.67 -4.52
CA LYS A 132 -14.05 -7.56 -4.99
C LYS A 132 -13.10 -8.26 -4.04
N PHE A 133 -12.00 -8.78 -4.56
CA PHE A 133 -11.02 -9.51 -3.75
C PHE A 133 -10.57 -8.74 -2.50
N HIS A 134 -10.30 -7.44 -2.62
CA HIS A 134 -9.88 -6.63 -1.47
C HIS A 134 -10.99 -6.45 -0.41
N GLU A 135 -12.26 -6.38 -0.83
CA GLU A 135 -13.39 -6.28 0.09
C GLU A 135 -13.60 -7.60 0.84
N GLU A 136 -13.55 -8.72 0.11
CA GLU A 136 -13.65 -10.05 0.72
C GLU A 136 -12.46 -10.33 1.66
N TRP A 137 -11.25 -9.93 1.26
CA TRP A 137 -10.05 -10.06 2.09
C TRP A 137 -10.17 -9.34 3.44
N MET A 138 -10.76 -8.16 3.46
CA MET A 138 -10.95 -7.39 4.70
C MET A 138 -11.96 -8.03 5.65
N LEU A 139 -12.93 -8.76 5.12
CA LEU A 139 -13.97 -9.44 5.89
C LEU A 139 -13.61 -10.89 6.25
N ALA A 140 -12.66 -11.48 5.52
CA ALA A 140 -12.31 -12.88 5.63
C ALA A 140 -11.64 -13.22 6.96
N ASP A 141 -12.05 -14.34 7.56
CA ASP A 141 -11.33 -15.05 8.62
C ASP A 141 -10.08 -15.76 8.06
N GLY A 142 -9.41 -16.54 8.90
CA GLY A 142 -8.16 -17.18 8.50
C GLY A 142 -8.32 -18.30 7.49
N GLU A 143 -9.38 -19.05 7.58
CA GLU A 143 -9.65 -20.14 6.64
C GLU A 143 -9.98 -19.57 5.26
N MET A 144 -10.87 -18.58 5.22
CA MET A 144 -11.21 -17.88 3.98
C MET A 144 -10.00 -17.17 3.37
N ARG A 145 -9.14 -16.55 4.18
CA ARG A 145 -7.89 -15.95 3.67
C ARG A 145 -6.95 -16.97 3.05
N ALA A 146 -6.83 -18.15 3.65
CA ALA A 146 -6.02 -19.24 3.07
C ALA A 146 -6.58 -19.65 1.69
N ARG A 147 -7.89 -19.84 1.58
CA ARG A 147 -8.55 -20.13 0.30
C ARG A 147 -8.38 -19.01 -0.73
N LEU A 148 -8.46 -17.75 -0.29
CA LEU A 148 -8.23 -16.58 -1.15
C LEU A 148 -6.79 -16.54 -1.69
N ILE A 149 -5.80 -16.87 -0.87
CA ILE A 149 -4.39 -16.95 -1.28
C ILE A 149 -4.21 -18.05 -2.32
N GLU A 150 -4.68 -19.25 -2.04
CA GLU A 150 -4.59 -20.39 -2.95
C GLU A 150 -5.24 -20.09 -4.30
N SER A 151 -6.46 -19.53 -4.27
CA SER A 151 -7.15 -19.13 -5.50
C SER A 151 -6.44 -18.02 -6.25
N LEU A 152 -5.81 -17.06 -5.55
CA LEU A 152 -5.02 -15.99 -6.18
C LEU A 152 -3.73 -16.54 -6.80
N ASP A 153 -3.13 -17.55 -6.18
CA ASP A 153 -1.94 -18.21 -6.71
C ASP A 153 -2.27 -19.00 -7.97
N ALA A 154 -3.34 -19.79 -7.95
CA ALA A 154 -3.82 -20.52 -9.12
C ALA A 154 -4.21 -19.59 -10.26
N PHE A 155 -4.91 -18.49 -9.94
CA PHE A 155 -5.25 -17.47 -10.93
C PHE A 155 -4.02 -16.78 -11.54
N ALA A 156 -3.03 -16.42 -10.72
CA ALA A 156 -1.80 -15.80 -11.20
C ALA A 156 -0.99 -16.73 -12.11
N GLU A 157 -0.95 -18.01 -11.76
CA GLU A 157 -0.28 -19.03 -12.59
C GLU A 157 -0.99 -19.21 -13.93
N LEU A 158 -2.32 -19.26 -13.92
CA LEU A 158 -3.13 -19.40 -15.14
C LEU A 158 -2.91 -18.23 -16.10
N ILE A 159 -3.04 -16.98 -15.63
CA ILE A 159 -2.87 -15.80 -16.49
C ILE A 159 -1.41 -15.65 -16.95
N GLU A 160 -0.44 -16.11 -16.18
CA GLU A 160 0.96 -16.14 -16.58
C GLU A 160 1.22 -17.22 -17.64
N ARG A 161 0.72 -18.45 -17.43
CA ARG A 161 0.89 -19.59 -18.35
C ARG A 161 0.42 -19.22 -19.76
N HIS A 162 -0.76 -18.62 -19.86
CA HIS A 162 -1.38 -18.24 -21.13
C HIS A 162 -1.04 -16.82 -21.59
N ALA A 163 -0.19 -16.10 -20.86
CA ALA A 163 0.16 -14.69 -21.10
C ALA A 163 -1.06 -13.79 -21.27
N ILE A 164 -2.08 -13.97 -20.43
CA ILE A 164 -3.35 -13.25 -20.50
C ILE A 164 -3.17 -11.82 -19.97
N ARG A 165 -3.53 -10.84 -20.78
CA ARG A 165 -3.33 -9.42 -20.47
C ARG A 165 -4.44 -8.87 -19.58
N ILE A 166 -4.37 -9.15 -18.29
CA ILE A 166 -5.21 -8.54 -17.27
C ILE A 166 -4.35 -7.54 -16.51
N TYR A 167 -4.67 -6.26 -16.65
CA TYR A 167 -3.81 -5.19 -16.12
C TYR A 167 -4.30 -4.56 -14.84
N ASP A 168 -5.57 -4.72 -14.46
CA ASP A 168 -6.10 -4.18 -13.20
C ASP A 168 -6.60 -5.29 -12.27
N PRO A 169 -5.75 -5.75 -11.34
CA PRO A 169 -6.16 -6.76 -10.37
C PRO A 169 -7.24 -6.24 -9.38
N GLN A 170 -7.55 -4.95 -9.38
CA GLN A 170 -8.65 -4.41 -8.57
C GLN A 170 -10.04 -4.84 -9.08
N ASN A 171 -10.11 -5.38 -10.29
CA ASN A 171 -11.33 -5.92 -10.90
C ASN A 171 -11.49 -7.43 -10.70
N ILE A 172 -10.68 -8.05 -9.84
CA ILE A 172 -10.86 -9.44 -9.42
C ILE A 172 -12.01 -9.52 -8.42
N LEU A 173 -13.00 -10.35 -8.76
CA LEU A 173 -14.16 -10.67 -7.94
C LEU A 173 -13.98 -12.05 -7.29
N VAL A 174 -14.56 -12.27 -6.13
CA VAL A 174 -14.59 -13.55 -5.43
C VAL A 174 -15.99 -14.13 -5.53
N GLN A 175 -16.13 -15.22 -6.26
CA GLN A 175 -17.36 -15.99 -6.37
C GLN A 175 -17.31 -17.18 -5.43
N LYS A 176 -18.34 -17.32 -4.58
CA LYS A 176 -18.53 -18.49 -3.69
C LYS A 176 -19.40 -19.51 -4.44
N LEU A 177 -18.91 -20.74 -4.55
CA LEU A 177 -19.58 -21.83 -5.25
C LEU A 177 -20.41 -22.68 -4.28
N ALA A 178 -21.33 -23.49 -4.81
CA ALA A 178 -22.23 -24.31 -4.01
C ALA A 178 -21.52 -25.36 -3.16
N ASP A 179 -20.35 -25.83 -3.58
CA ASP A 179 -19.49 -26.77 -2.86
C ASP A 179 -18.64 -26.10 -1.75
N GLY A 180 -18.85 -24.81 -1.50
CA GLY A 180 -18.09 -24.01 -0.55
C GLY A 180 -16.73 -23.57 -1.05
N SER A 181 -16.30 -23.97 -2.24
CA SER A 181 -15.08 -23.46 -2.87
C SER A 181 -15.25 -22.04 -3.36
N ILE A 182 -14.14 -21.38 -3.66
CA ILE A 182 -14.14 -20.02 -4.24
C ILE A 182 -13.51 -20.03 -5.62
N ARG A 183 -14.03 -19.17 -6.48
CA ARG A 183 -13.50 -18.93 -7.81
C ARG A 183 -13.24 -17.46 -7.99
N LEU A 184 -12.05 -17.12 -8.48
CA LEU A 184 -11.76 -15.75 -8.87
C LEU A 184 -12.32 -15.49 -10.28
N ARG A 185 -13.04 -14.38 -10.39
CA ARG A 185 -13.63 -13.94 -11.66
C ARG A 185 -13.10 -12.55 -12.00
N VAL A 186 -12.99 -12.23 -13.26
CA VAL A 186 -12.52 -10.92 -13.72
C VAL A 186 -13.58 -10.28 -14.58
N THR A 187 -13.91 -9.05 -14.24
CA THR A 187 -14.69 -8.15 -15.06
C THR A 187 -13.80 -6.98 -15.44
N ASP A 188 -13.99 -6.38 -16.59
CA ASP A 188 -13.18 -5.26 -17.05
C ASP A 188 -11.70 -5.66 -17.32
N PHE A 189 -11.51 -6.60 -18.24
CA PHE A 189 -10.21 -7.13 -18.65
C PHE A 189 -9.70 -6.50 -19.95
N GLU A 190 -9.92 -5.22 -20.11
CA GLU A 190 -9.52 -4.45 -21.29
C GLU A 190 -8.02 -4.57 -21.56
N PRO A 191 -7.62 -4.98 -22.78
CA PRO A 191 -6.22 -5.14 -23.15
C PRO A 191 -5.51 -3.81 -23.44
N ALA A 192 -6.08 -2.67 -23.09
CA ALA A 192 -5.53 -1.36 -23.40
C ALA A 192 -4.17 -1.14 -22.77
N SER A 193 -3.13 -1.24 -23.59
CA SER A 193 -1.80 -0.78 -23.26
C SER A 193 -1.81 0.76 -23.21
N ARG A 194 -1.63 1.35 -22.04
CA ARG A 194 -1.42 2.79 -21.86
C ARG A 194 0.02 3.22 -22.21
N THR A 195 0.83 2.34 -22.76
CA THR A 195 2.19 2.64 -23.17
C THR A 195 2.23 3.06 -24.64
N LEU A 196 3.02 4.10 -24.94
CA LEU A 196 3.25 4.61 -26.32
C LEU A 196 3.67 3.50 -27.29
N ILE A 197 4.36 2.47 -26.80
CA ILE A 197 4.75 1.28 -27.57
C ILE A 197 4.24 0.04 -26.84
N PRO A 198 3.27 -0.69 -27.40
CA PRO A 198 2.68 -1.88 -26.75
C PRO A 198 3.57 -3.11 -26.93
N PHE A 199 4.79 -3.08 -26.37
CA PHE A 199 5.73 -4.22 -26.42
C PHE A 199 5.15 -5.54 -25.93
N ASP A 200 4.16 -5.48 -25.03
CA ASP A 200 3.44 -6.64 -24.52
C ASP A 200 2.53 -7.30 -25.56
N ARG A 201 2.16 -6.59 -26.63
CA ARG A 201 1.46 -7.18 -27.78
C ARG A 201 2.42 -7.94 -28.71
N LEU A 202 3.69 -7.63 -28.66
CA LEU A 202 4.74 -8.18 -29.52
C LEU A 202 5.43 -9.41 -28.91
N SER A 203 5.39 -9.57 -27.56
CA SER A 203 6.10 -10.64 -26.87
C SER A 203 5.34 -11.18 -25.66
N SER A 204 5.06 -12.49 -25.68
CA SER A 204 4.48 -13.21 -24.55
C SER A 204 5.41 -13.21 -23.32
N ALA A 205 6.72 -13.18 -23.52
CA ALA A 205 7.70 -13.10 -22.43
C ALA A 205 7.60 -11.77 -21.67
N ILE A 206 7.43 -10.66 -22.38
CA ILE A 206 7.21 -9.34 -21.76
C ILE A 206 5.88 -9.31 -21.03
N THR A 207 4.84 -9.90 -21.59
CA THR A 207 3.53 -10.02 -20.94
C THR A 207 3.64 -10.80 -19.63
N ARG A 208 4.28 -11.98 -19.63
CA ARG A 208 4.50 -12.79 -18.42
C ARG A 208 5.28 -12.02 -17.37
N MET A 209 6.34 -11.31 -17.74
CA MET A 209 7.11 -10.48 -16.81
C MET A 209 6.24 -9.36 -16.18
N LYS A 210 5.37 -8.71 -16.97
CA LYS A 210 4.44 -7.69 -16.48
C LYS A 210 3.40 -8.29 -15.51
N ILE A 211 2.86 -9.47 -15.84
CA ILE A 211 1.92 -10.21 -14.97
C ILE A 211 2.59 -10.51 -13.62
N ARG A 212 3.76 -11.17 -13.63
CA ARG A 212 4.52 -11.49 -12.41
C ARG A 212 4.72 -10.26 -11.52
N ARG A 213 5.17 -9.14 -12.09
CA ARG A 213 5.38 -7.90 -11.34
C ARG A 213 4.09 -7.31 -10.77
N ARG A 214 2.97 -7.40 -11.50
CA ARG A 214 1.68 -6.89 -11.04
C ARG A 214 1.07 -7.77 -9.97
N MET A 215 1.06 -9.08 -10.17
CA MET A 215 0.55 -10.02 -9.18
C MET A 215 1.38 -10.01 -7.90
N ALA A 216 2.70 -9.91 -8.00
CA ALA A 216 3.57 -9.73 -6.84
C ALA A 216 3.20 -8.46 -6.06
N ARG A 217 3.02 -7.31 -6.73
CA ARG A 217 2.59 -6.06 -6.09
C ARG A 217 1.19 -6.17 -5.48
N TYR A 218 0.27 -6.83 -6.16
CA TYR A 218 -1.09 -7.03 -5.67
C TYR A 218 -1.10 -7.90 -4.41
N ARG A 219 -0.38 -9.02 -4.40
CA ARG A 219 -0.16 -9.85 -3.20
C ARG A 219 0.48 -9.05 -2.07
N HIS A 220 1.52 -8.29 -2.35
CA HIS A 220 2.17 -7.40 -1.39
C HIS A 220 1.21 -6.41 -0.71
N SER A 221 0.21 -5.90 -1.44
CA SER A 221 -0.77 -4.98 -0.87
C SER A 221 -1.65 -5.60 0.22
N PHE A 222 -1.72 -6.93 0.28
CA PHE A 222 -2.41 -7.71 1.33
C PHE A 222 -1.44 -8.35 2.34
N GLY A 223 -0.13 -8.07 2.23
CA GLY A 223 0.87 -8.73 3.05
C GLY A 223 1.12 -10.20 2.65
N ILE A 224 0.68 -10.63 1.46
CA ILE A 224 0.88 -11.98 0.95
C ILE A 224 2.27 -12.08 0.29
N TYR A 225 3.15 -12.89 0.86
CA TYR A 225 4.49 -13.18 0.31
C TYR A 225 4.54 -14.62 -0.20
N LYS A 226 5.34 -14.85 -1.23
CA LYS A 226 5.58 -16.20 -1.73
C LYS A 226 6.14 -17.08 -0.60
N GLY A 227 5.37 -18.07 -0.19
CA GLY A 227 5.73 -18.97 0.91
C GLY A 227 5.32 -18.51 2.32
N SER A 228 4.68 -17.34 2.49
CA SER A 228 4.13 -16.95 3.78
C SER A 228 2.69 -17.43 3.94
N LYS A 229 2.48 -18.33 4.91
CA LYS A 229 1.13 -18.57 5.45
C LYS A 229 0.79 -17.34 6.29
N ILE A 230 -0.14 -16.49 5.84
CA ILE A 230 -0.65 -15.40 6.68
C ILE A 230 -1.60 -16.02 7.69
N PRO A 231 -1.31 -15.90 9.00
CA PRO A 231 -2.21 -16.40 10.02
C PRO A 231 -3.55 -15.66 9.95
N SER A 232 -4.62 -16.35 10.34
CA SER A 232 -5.93 -15.71 10.51
C SER A 232 -5.89 -14.60 11.56
N VAL A 233 -6.89 -13.72 11.56
CA VAL A 233 -7.06 -12.73 12.65
C VAL A 233 -7.10 -13.44 14.01
N ALA A 234 -7.83 -14.56 14.12
CA ALA A 234 -7.87 -15.37 15.32
C ALA A 234 -6.48 -15.95 15.66
N ALA A 235 -5.78 -16.50 14.66
CA ALA A 235 -4.43 -17.03 14.86
C ALA A 235 -3.41 -15.92 15.21
N LEU A 236 -3.53 -14.73 14.61
CA LEU A 236 -2.69 -13.58 14.97
C LEU A 236 -2.94 -13.13 16.42
N ARG A 237 -4.20 -13.09 16.84
CA ARG A 237 -4.58 -12.75 18.23
C ARG A 237 -4.13 -13.78 19.25
N ALA A 238 -3.99 -15.03 18.85
CA ALA A 238 -3.49 -16.12 19.69
C ALA A 238 -1.95 -16.17 19.79
N LEU A 239 -1.23 -15.41 18.96
CA LEU A 239 0.23 -15.34 19.05
C LEU A 239 0.68 -14.61 20.32
N PRO A 240 1.88 -14.94 20.84
CA PRO A 240 2.48 -14.19 21.93
C PRO A 240 2.55 -12.69 21.60
N PRO A 241 2.41 -11.81 22.59
CA PRO A 241 2.54 -10.37 22.37
C PRO A 241 3.88 -9.99 21.72
N VAL A 242 3.84 -8.93 20.93
CA VAL A 242 5.04 -8.28 20.39
C VAL A 242 5.23 -6.91 21.04
N ASN A 243 6.39 -6.31 20.87
CA ASN A 243 6.63 -4.97 21.37
C ASN A 243 6.66 -3.98 20.21
N VAL A 244 6.06 -2.81 20.44
CA VAL A 244 6.23 -1.63 19.60
C VAL A 244 6.87 -0.57 20.46
N LEU A 245 7.99 -0.03 20.02
CA LEU A 245 8.82 0.88 20.79
C LEU A 245 9.00 2.18 20.02
N CYS A 246 8.85 3.30 20.70
CA CYS A 246 9.21 4.62 20.17
C CYS A 246 10.05 5.41 21.17
N MET A 247 10.50 6.60 20.77
CA MET A 247 11.31 7.46 21.60
C MET A 247 10.89 8.92 21.41
N LYS A 248 10.64 9.60 22.52
CA LYS A 248 10.35 11.03 22.60
C LYS A 248 11.25 11.67 23.63
N TRP A 249 11.90 12.75 23.29
CA TRP A 249 12.63 13.58 24.28
C TRP A 249 12.43 15.07 23.98
N GLY A 250 12.55 15.88 25.03
CA GLY A 250 12.42 17.33 24.94
C GLY A 250 11.04 17.77 24.44
N ASP A 251 10.96 19.04 24.01
CA ASP A 251 9.68 19.71 23.76
C ASP A 251 9.29 19.78 22.28
N TYR A 252 10.17 19.34 21.38
CA TYR A 252 9.89 19.44 19.94
C TYR A 252 8.72 18.54 19.50
N TYR A 253 8.69 17.30 19.98
CA TYR A 253 7.58 16.40 19.79
C TYR A 253 6.72 16.34 21.04
N THR A 254 5.44 16.70 20.92
CA THR A 254 4.48 16.67 22.01
C THR A 254 3.95 15.24 22.27
N ALA A 255 3.21 15.06 23.36
CA ALA A 255 2.50 13.80 23.64
C ALA A 255 1.57 13.37 22.50
N ASP A 256 0.98 14.32 21.76
CA ASP A 256 0.11 14.06 20.62
C ASP A 256 0.78 13.20 19.53
N TYR A 257 2.06 13.38 19.30
CA TYR A 257 2.78 12.55 18.32
C TYR A 257 2.80 11.09 18.75
N VAL A 258 3.07 10.85 20.04
CA VAL A 258 3.10 9.50 20.61
C VAL A 258 1.70 8.88 20.63
N ASN A 259 0.69 9.65 21.05
CA ASN A 259 -0.71 9.22 21.11
C ASN A 259 -1.24 8.84 19.72
N ARG A 260 -1.00 9.66 18.72
CA ARG A 260 -1.43 9.40 17.33
C ARG A 260 -0.66 8.25 16.70
N LEU A 261 0.64 8.10 17.01
CA LEU A 261 1.40 6.91 16.58
C LEU A 261 0.81 5.65 17.22
N TYR A 262 0.56 5.68 18.54
CA TYR A 262 -0.09 4.57 19.27
C TYR A 262 -1.45 4.21 18.67
N ALA A 263 -2.30 5.20 18.42
CA ALA A 263 -3.59 5.00 17.78
C ALA A 263 -3.45 4.39 16.36
N GLY A 264 -2.48 4.85 15.58
CA GLY A 264 -2.14 4.27 14.29
C GLY A 264 -1.71 2.80 14.38
N VAL A 265 -0.91 2.46 15.38
CA VAL A 265 -0.50 1.07 15.66
C VAL A 265 -1.73 0.22 16.04
N ARG A 266 -2.57 0.70 16.97
CA ARG A 266 -3.80 -0.01 17.38
C ARG A 266 -4.73 -0.33 16.23
N ARG A 267 -4.87 0.57 15.26
CA ARG A 267 -5.71 0.36 14.06
C ARG A 267 -5.13 -0.65 13.08
N ASN A 268 -3.81 -0.86 13.09
CA ASN A 268 -3.10 -1.58 12.02
C ASN A 268 -2.29 -2.80 12.50
N LEU A 269 -2.29 -3.13 13.79
CA LEU A 269 -1.63 -4.31 14.35
C LEU A 269 -2.69 -5.19 15.01
N VAL A 270 -2.89 -6.38 14.48
CA VAL A 270 -3.90 -7.35 14.95
C VAL A 270 -3.37 -8.18 16.12
N ARG A 271 -2.09 -8.50 16.09
CA ARG A 271 -1.40 -9.28 17.11
C ARG A 271 -1.39 -8.51 18.44
N PRO A 272 -1.53 -9.18 19.61
CA PRO A 272 -1.35 -8.52 20.91
C PRO A 272 0.01 -7.83 20.98
N PHE A 273 0.06 -6.64 21.58
CA PHE A 273 1.30 -5.88 21.67
C PHE A 273 1.38 -5.03 22.94
N ARG A 274 2.60 -4.76 23.37
CA ARG A 274 2.95 -3.72 24.32
C ARG A 274 3.44 -2.51 23.53
N PHE A 275 3.00 -1.32 23.91
CA PHE A 275 3.51 -0.07 23.33
C PHE A 275 4.33 0.69 24.35
N VAL A 276 5.61 0.83 24.10
CA VAL A 276 6.57 1.42 25.04
C VAL A 276 7.16 2.69 24.43
N CYS A 277 7.17 3.77 25.18
CA CYS A 277 7.84 5.01 24.80
C CYS A 277 9.00 5.31 25.76
N MET A 278 10.21 5.35 25.24
CA MET A 278 11.37 5.85 25.97
C MET A 278 11.30 7.38 25.98
N THR A 279 11.18 7.99 27.16
CA THR A 279 10.92 9.44 27.29
C THR A 279 11.47 10.03 28.57
N ASP A 280 11.74 11.31 28.53
CA ASP A 280 12.03 12.18 29.69
C ASP A 280 10.78 12.80 30.31
N ASP A 281 9.65 12.83 29.55
CA ASP A 281 8.37 13.34 30.02
C ASP A 281 7.22 12.56 29.36
N SER A 282 6.38 11.95 30.22
CA SER A 282 5.21 11.16 29.83
C SER A 282 3.89 11.89 30.03
N THR A 283 3.93 13.17 30.39
CA THR A 283 2.73 13.97 30.60
C THR A 283 1.86 14.00 29.35
N GLY A 284 0.57 13.69 29.51
CA GLY A 284 -0.40 13.69 28.40
C GLY A 284 -0.40 12.42 27.54
N PHE A 285 0.31 11.34 27.92
CA PHE A 285 0.22 10.07 27.20
C PHE A 285 -1.15 9.40 27.39
N ALA A 286 -1.64 8.82 26.30
CA ALA A 286 -2.88 8.05 26.32
C ALA A 286 -2.74 6.75 27.15
N PRO A 287 -3.83 6.26 27.76
CA PRO A 287 -3.83 4.96 28.45
C PRO A 287 -3.37 3.83 27.53
N GLY A 288 -2.47 2.98 28.03
CA GLY A 288 -1.89 1.85 27.28
C GLY A 288 -0.53 2.15 26.65
N ILE A 289 0.01 3.35 26.82
CA ILE A 289 1.39 3.69 26.50
C ILE A 289 2.23 3.53 27.78
N GLU A 290 3.19 2.61 27.73
CA GLU A 290 4.14 2.40 28.81
C GLU A 290 5.30 3.40 28.66
N ALA A 291 5.47 4.31 29.60
CA ALA A 291 6.60 5.24 29.62
C ALA A 291 7.78 4.62 30.34
N VAL A 292 8.96 4.68 29.77
CA VAL A 292 10.22 4.26 30.40
C VAL A 292 11.26 5.38 30.29
N PRO A 293 12.05 5.62 31.34
CA PRO A 293 13.08 6.64 31.31
C PRO A 293 14.22 6.25 30.38
N PHE A 294 15.02 7.23 29.99
CA PHE A 294 16.33 6.98 29.39
C PHE A 294 17.22 6.26 30.40
N PRO A 295 18.07 5.32 29.95
CA PRO A 295 19.01 4.65 30.84
C PRO A 295 19.98 5.65 31.43
N ASP A 296 20.26 5.50 32.71
CA ASP A 296 21.28 6.25 33.42
C ASP A 296 22.66 5.70 33.03
N ASP A 297 23.22 6.26 31.98
CA ASP A 297 24.53 5.90 31.45
C ASP A 297 25.27 7.18 31.06
N PRO A 298 26.55 7.33 31.47
CA PRO A 298 27.35 8.53 31.16
C PRO A 298 27.47 8.84 29.66
N LYS A 299 27.35 7.84 28.81
CA LYS A 299 27.39 7.99 27.34
C LYS A 299 26.02 8.30 26.72
N VAL A 300 24.96 8.11 27.46
CA VAL A 300 23.58 8.35 27.04
C VAL A 300 22.90 9.19 28.12
N PRO A 301 22.95 10.53 28.01
CA PRO A 301 22.39 11.40 29.04
C PRO A 301 20.88 11.16 29.21
N GLY A 302 20.44 11.07 30.47
CA GLY A 302 19.03 10.88 30.85
C GLY A 302 18.15 12.11 30.60
N LYS A 303 18.75 13.28 30.32
CA LYS A 303 18.04 14.51 29.99
C LYS A 303 18.33 14.94 28.56
N TYR A 304 17.33 15.50 27.92
CA TYR A 304 17.50 16.12 26.61
C TYR A 304 18.35 17.39 26.75
N VAL A 305 19.44 17.43 25.99
CA VAL A 305 20.25 18.64 25.82
C VAL A 305 20.13 19.06 24.36
N PRO A 306 19.47 20.20 24.06
CA PRO A 306 19.22 20.62 22.70
C PRO A 306 20.51 20.72 21.88
N ARG A 307 20.50 20.09 20.70
CA ARG A 307 21.58 20.13 19.71
C ARG A 307 22.90 19.46 20.10
N GLU A 308 22.99 18.81 21.24
CA GLU A 308 24.18 18.05 21.61
C GLU A 308 24.17 16.65 21.00
N TRP A 309 25.30 16.24 20.44
CA TRP A 309 25.45 15.00 19.71
C TRP A 309 25.24 13.72 20.56
N PRO A 310 25.50 13.66 21.87
CA PRO A 310 25.24 12.44 22.66
C PRO A 310 23.80 11.95 22.57
N ASN A 311 22.84 12.87 22.41
CA ASN A 311 21.41 12.54 22.35
C ASN A 311 21.03 11.73 21.10
N ILE A 312 21.76 11.89 19.99
CA ILE A 312 21.49 11.09 18.78
C ILE A 312 21.81 9.60 18.96
N PHE A 313 22.60 9.25 19.95
CA PHE A 313 22.92 7.86 20.31
C PHE A 313 22.00 7.29 21.37
N ALA A 314 21.13 8.07 22.03
CA ALA A 314 20.18 7.60 23.02
C ALA A 314 19.30 6.46 22.49
N LYS A 315 18.95 6.49 21.22
CA LYS A 315 18.21 5.42 20.53
C LYS A 315 18.90 4.04 20.63
N LEU A 316 20.23 3.98 20.77
CA LEU A 316 20.96 2.72 20.88
C LEU A 316 20.68 1.98 22.17
N ALA A 317 20.19 2.67 23.20
CA ALA A 317 19.83 2.08 24.48
C ALA A 317 18.73 1.02 24.39
N VAL A 318 17.92 1.05 23.33
CA VAL A 318 16.86 0.05 23.08
C VAL A 318 17.45 -1.37 22.86
N PHE A 319 18.75 -1.46 22.50
CA PHE A 319 19.47 -2.74 22.32
C PHE A 319 20.11 -3.25 23.62
N LYS A 320 20.02 -2.51 24.73
CA LYS A 320 20.51 -2.98 26.02
C LYS A 320 19.67 -4.17 26.48
N ASP A 321 20.32 -5.24 26.90
CA ASP A 321 19.63 -6.39 27.46
C ASP A 321 18.89 -5.99 28.74
N GLY A 322 17.64 -6.46 28.87
CA GLY A 322 16.74 -6.06 29.99
C GLY A 322 16.14 -4.67 29.85
N PHE A 323 16.38 -3.91 28.77
CA PHE A 323 15.75 -2.63 28.54
C PHE A 323 14.23 -2.74 28.62
N ALA A 324 13.59 -1.95 29.51
CA ALA A 324 12.14 -1.91 29.73
C ALA A 324 11.51 -3.31 29.99
N ASN A 325 12.28 -4.29 30.45
CA ASN A 325 11.84 -5.69 30.58
C ASN A 325 11.23 -6.26 29.29
N LEU A 326 11.73 -5.80 28.15
CA LEU A 326 11.28 -6.28 26.85
C LEU A 326 11.94 -7.62 26.50
N SER A 327 11.17 -8.50 25.88
CA SER A 327 11.64 -9.75 25.30
C SER A 327 10.93 -10.05 24.00
N GLY A 328 11.62 -10.73 23.07
CA GLY A 328 11.05 -11.16 21.79
C GLY A 328 10.97 -10.07 20.72
N PRO A 329 10.12 -10.27 19.69
CA PRO A 329 10.08 -9.40 18.53
C PRO A 329 9.67 -7.98 18.87
N THR A 330 10.53 -7.02 18.58
CA THR A 330 10.35 -5.59 18.92
C THR A 330 10.50 -4.74 17.68
N LEU A 331 9.46 -4.00 17.33
CA LEU A 331 9.42 -3.04 16.22
C LEU A 331 9.61 -1.62 16.77
N PHE A 332 10.71 -0.98 16.39
CA PHE A 332 10.96 0.43 16.70
C PHE A 332 10.37 1.33 15.61
N LEU A 333 9.68 2.38 16.04
CA LEU A 333 9.07 3.40 15.18
C LEU A 333 9.44 4.79 15.70
N ASP A 334 9.97 5.67 14.86
CA ASP A 334 10.12 7.09 15.21
C ASP A 334 8.73 7.74 15.39
N VAL A 335 8.63 8.77 16.21
CA VAL A 335 7.36 9.45 16.48
C VAL A 335 6.85 10.29 15.31
N ASP A 336 7.72 10.63 14.38
CA ASP A 336 7.39 11.36 13.14
C ASP A 336 6.99 10.44 11.97
N LEU A 337 6.37 9.31 12.29
CA LEU A 337 5.80 8.37 11.33
C LEU A 337 4.28 8.42 11.34
N ILE A 338 3.67 8.09 10.20
CA ILE A 338 2.25 7.72 10.16
C ILE A 338 2.08 6.28 9.70
N VAL A 339 1.19 5.56 10.36
CA VAL A 339 0.85 4.18 10.02
C VAL A 339 -0.32 4.20 9.04
N THR A 340 -0.10 3.69 7.84
CA THR A 340 -1.06 3.74 6.72
C THR A 340 -1.58 2.37 6.32
N GLY A 341 -1.09 1.29 6.94
CA GLY A 341 -1.50 -0.08 6.63
C GLY A 341 -0.96 -1.12 7.61
N PRO A 342 -1.20 -2.42 7.35
CA PRO A 342 -0.96 -3.51 8.29
C PRO A 342 0.49 -3.59 8.78
N LEU A 343 0.66 -3.75 10.11
CA LEU A 343 1.97 -3.90 10.76
C LEU A 343 2.35 -5.36 11.05
N ASP A 344 1.40 -6.30 11.09
CA ASP A 344 1.68 -7.72 11.37
C ASP A 344 2.72 -8.31 10.42
N ARG A 345 2.78 -7.83 9.20
CA ARG A 345 3.77 -8.27 8.20
C ARG A 345 5.22 -7.95 8.57
N PHE A 346 5.46 -6.92 9.38
CA PHE A 346 6.81 -6.61 9.85
C PHE A 346 7.34 -7.68 10.81
N PHE A 347 6.46 -8.35 11.52
CA PHE A 347 6.79 -9.45 12.41
C PHE A 347 6.87 -10.79 11.68
N ALA A 348 6.08 -10.97 10.61
CA ALA A 348 6.08 -12.19 9.80
C ALA A 348 7.27 -12.28 8.83
N TYR A 349 7.84 -11.15 8.41
CA TYR A 349 8.96 -11.10 7.49
C TYR A 349 10.26 -11.46 8.19
N LYS A 350 10.95 -12.53 7.77
CA LYS A 350 12.23 -13.00 8.35
C LYS A 350 12.21 -12.98 9.88
N PRO A 351 11.33 -13.76 10.52
CA PRO A 351 11.19 -13.74 11.97
C PRO A 351 12.52 -14.06 12.67
N GLY A 352 12.79 -13.37 13.78
CA GLY A 352 14.03 -13.50 14.55
C GLY A 352 15.24 -12.75 13.99
N GLU A 353 15.16 -12.21 12.75
CA GLU A 353 16.26 -11.47 12.14
C GLU A 353 16.11 -9.96 12.30
N PHE A 354 17.24 -9.24 12.34
CA PHE A 354 17.23 -7.78 12.29
C PHE A 354 16.82 -7.28 10.93
N CYS A 355 15.83 -6.38 10.90
CA CYS A 355 15.32 -5.77 9.67
C CYS A 355 15.22 -4.25 9.83
N ILE A 356 15.63 -3.50 8.82
CA ILE A 356 15.66 -2.02 8.83
C ILE A 356 15.31 -1.46 7.45
N ILE A 357 14.95 -0.19 7.37
CA ILE A 357 14.75 0.50 6.08
C ILE A 357 16.11 0.64 5.38
N HIS A 358 16.19 0.29 4.10
CA HIS A 358 17.33 0.69 3.27
C HIS A 358 17.26 2.20 2.99
N ASN A 359 18.31 2.93 3.34
CA ASN A 359 18.29 4.40 3.30
C ASN A 359 18.00 4.91 1.88
N TRP A 360 16.94 5.71 1.73
CA TRP A 360 16.47 6.19 0.42
C TRP A 360 17.49 7.03 -0.35
N VAL A 361 18.37 7.76 0.35
CA VAL A 361 19.40 8.59 -0.26
C VAL A 361 20.54 7.74 -0.80
N GLU A 362 21.02 6.80 0.00
CA GLU A 362 22.14 5.93 -0.38
C GLU A 362 21.73 4.97 -1.50
N ARG A 363 20.52 4.44 -1.46
CA ARG A 363 19.98 3.60 -2.53
C ARG A 363 19.97 4.30 -3.90
N ARG A 364 19.68 5.61 -3.95
CA ARG A 364 19.74 6.38 -5.20
C ARG A 364 21.16 6.62 -5.65
N LYS A 365 22.08 6.88 -4.72
CA LYS A 365 23.50 7.08 -5.02
C LYS A 365 24.18 5.80 -5.50
N SER A 366 23.76 4.63 -5.01
CA SER A 366 24.30 3.32 -5.39
C SER A 366 24.06 2.97 -6.87
N LEU A 367 23.13 3.66 -7.56
CA LEU A 367 22.95 3.53 -8.99
C LEU A 367 24.13 4.11 -9.80
N PHE A 368 24.89 5.03 -9.22
CA PHE A 368 25.95 5.77 -9.93
C PHE A 368 27.34 5.58 -9.32
N ARG A 369 27.43 5.07 -8.11
CA ARG A 369 28.70 4.80 -7.41
C ARG A 369 28.55 3.75 -6.34
N LYS A 370 29.63 3.02 -6.05
CA LYS A 370 29.68 2.07 -4.93
C LYS A 370 29.59 2.85 -3.61
N THR A 371 28.48 2.72 -2.91
CA THR A 371 28.25 3.32 -1.58
C THR A 371 28.01 2.19 -0.56
N PRO A 372 28.41 2.36 0.70
CA PRO A 372 28.08 1.39 1.72
C PRO A 372 26.56 1.30 1.92
N ASP A 373 26.07 0.11 2.13
CA ASP A 373 24.68 -0.11 2.52
C ASP A 373 24.45 0.45 3.92
N ILE A 374 23.51 1.39 4.03
CA ILE A 374 23.19 2.06 5.29
C ILE A 374 21.69 1.98 5.51
N GLY A 375 21.31 1.64 6.76
CA GLY A 375 19.92 1.66 7.20
C GLY A 375 19.43 3.07 7.52
N ASN A 376 18.11 3.24 7.47
CA ASN A 376 17.43 4.38 8.09
C ASN A 376 16.68 3.86 9.32
N SER A 377 16.99 4.40 10.50
CA SER A 377 16.54 3.93 11.79
C SER A 377 15.14 4.42 12.19
N SER A 378 14.36 4.99 11.27
CA SER A 378 12.99 5.41 11.59
C SER A 378 12.04 4.23 11.80
N CYS A 379 12.33 3.07 11.17
CA CYS A 379 11.59 1.84 11.37
C CYS A 379 12.52 0.63 11.26
N PHE A 380 12.71 -0.10 12.36
CA PHE A 380 13.51 -1.34 12.39
C PHE A 380 12.93 -2.34 13.38
N ARG A 381 13.21 -3.64 13.15
CA ARG A 381 12.83 -4.72 14.06
C ARG A 381 14.06 -5.46 14.53
N PHE A 382 14.06 -5.84 15.80
CA PHE A 382 15.08 -6.65 16.46
C PHE A 382 14.44 -7.60 17.48
N GLU A 383 15.21 -8.52 18.02
CA GLU A 383 14.78 -9.39 19.12
C GLU A 383 15.29 -8.81 20.44
N ALA A 384 14.37 -8.27 21.26
CA ALA A 384 14.72 -7.79 22.59
C ALA A 384 15.03 -8.96 23.54
N GLY A 385 15.94 -8.74 24.47
CA GLY A 385 16.42 -9.78 25.41
C GLY A 385 17.39 -10.79 24.79
N LYS A 386 17.75 -10.62 23.51
CA LYS A 386 18.90 -11.31 22.91
C LYS A 386 19.97 -10.27 22.67
N SER A 387 21.18 -10.49 23.17
CA SER A 387 22.30 -9.57 22.91
C SER A 387 22.47 -9.38 21.40
N ASN A 388 22.24 -8.15 20.94
CA ASN A 388 22.39 -7.78 19.55
C ASN A 388 23.81 -7.23 19.27
N GLY A 389 24.65 -7.14 20.27
CA GLY A 389 26.02 -6.61 20.20
C GLY A 389 26.12 -5.13 19.85
N VAL A 390 24.98 -4.45 19.62
CA VAL A 390 24.97 -3.02 19.26
C VAL A 390 25.31 -2.16 20.46
N TRP A 391 24.66 -2.43 21.61
CA TRP A 391 24.88 -1.70 22.85
C TRP A 391 26.28 -1.90 23.39
N GLU A 392 26.77 -3.15 23.42
CA GLU A 392 28.13 -3.50 23.87
C GLU A 392 29.18 -2.88 22.96
N THR A 393 28.95 -2.86 21.65
CA THR A 393 29.83 -2.19 20.70
C THR A 393 29.89 -0.69 20.97
N PHE A 394 28.74 -0.06 21.25
CA PHE A 394 28.67 1.36 21.60
C PHE A 394 29.42 1.67 22.89
N LEU A 395 29.26 0.87 23.94
CA LEU A 395 29.95 1.06 25.21
C LEU A 395 31.46 0.92 25.10
N ARG A 396 31.96 0.06 24.21
CA ARG A 396 33.39 -0.13 23.96
C ARG A 396 34.04 1.01 23.19
N GLU A 397 33.26 1.79 22.44
CA GLU A 397 33.81 2.92 21.69
C GLU A 397 34.24 4.05 22.65
N LYS A 398 35.57 4.31 22.67
CA LYS A 398 36.17 5.33 23.54
C LYS A 398 36.07 6.74 22.95
N ASP A 399 36.11 6.84 21.62
CA ASP A 399 36.08 8.10 20.88
C ASP A 399 34.73 8.30 20.19
N ILE A 400 33.72 8.75 20.93
CA ILE A 400 32.42 9.04 20.36
C ILE A 400 32.41 10.24 19.41
N PRO A 401 33.11 11.39 19.67
CA PRO A 401 33.24 12.46 18.69
C PRO A 401 33.82 11.98 17.35
N GLY A 402 34.87 11.19 17.37
CA GLY A 402 35.43 10.58 16.15
C GLY A 402 34.45 9.64 15.45
N GLN A 403 33.66 8.87 16.20
CA GLN A 403 32.62 8.02 15.64
C GLN A 403 31.51 8.86 14.99
N VAL A 404 31.08 9.97 15.59
CA VAL A 404 30.14 10.91 14.96
C VAL A 404 30.69 11.44 13.64
N ALA A 405 31.95 11.88 13.62
CA ALA A 405 32.60 12.35 12.41
C ALA A 405 32.68 11.24 11.34
N ARG A 406 33.08 10.03 11.73
CA ARG A 406 33.18 8.86 10.85
C ARG A 406 31.84 8.44 10.26
N PHE A 407 30.79 8.43 11.07
CA PHE A 407 29.48 7.96 10.65
C PHE A 407 28.58 9.06 10.09
N GLN A 408 28.89 10.34 10.27
CA GLN A 408 28.21 11.53 9.72
C GLN A 408 26.70 11.66 9.96
N LEU A 409 25.97 10.56 10.12
CA LEU A 409 24.51 10.50 10.34
C LEU A 409 24.19 9.89 11.73
N GLY A 410 25.14 9.95 12.66
CA GLY A 410 24.93 9.56 14.05
C GLY A 410 24.46 8.09 14.20
N SER A 411 23.47 7.89 15.05
CA SER A 411 23.02 6.58 15.51
C SER A 411 22.62 5.59 14.41
N GLN A 412 22.00 6.05 13.33
CA GLN A 412 21.52 5.13 12.28
C GLN A 412 22.67 4.44 11.50
N LYS A 413 23.77 5.15 11.23
CA LYS A 413 24.95 4.54 10.60
C LYS A 413 25.68 3.62 11.58
N PHE A 414 25.84 4.06 12.82
CA PHE A 414 26.46 3.26 13.86
C PHE A 414 25.67 1.96 14.08
N GLN A 415 24.36 2.03 14.23
CA GLN A 415 23.48 0.87 14.38
C GLN A 415 23.67 -0.14 13.25
N THR A 416 23.63 0.35 11.98
CA THR A 416 23.82 -0.52 10.81
C THR A 416 25.20 -1.18 10.83
N TYR A 417 26.25 -0.42 11.12
CA TYR A 417 27.62 -0.91 11.23
C TYR A 417 27.78 -1.97 12.33
N ALA A 418 27.25 -1.70 13.53
CA ALA A 418 27.32 -2.63 14.64
C ALA A 418 26.57 -3.94 14.33
N MET A 419 25.37 -3.84 13.76
CA MET A 419 24.57 -5.00 13.36
C MET A 419 25.24 -5.81 12.24
N MET A 420 25.93 -5.17 11.29
CA MET A 420 26.70 -5.89 10.26
C MET A 420 27.91 -6.63 10.82
N LYS A 421 28.48 -6.15 11.92
CA LYS A 421 29.59 -6.84 12.62
C LYS A 421 29.12 -8.07 13.40
N THR A 422 27.94 -8.01 13.98
CA THR A 422 27.43 -9.02 14.91
C THR A 422 26.45 -10.01 14.25
N GLY A 423 25.95 -9.70 13.05
CA GLY A 423 24.97 -10.53 12.37
C GLY A 423 24.64 -10.06 10.96
N LYS A 424 23.50 -10.50 10.47
CA LYS A 424 22.98 -10.16 9.14
C LYS A 424 21.96 -9.03 9.23
N VAL A 425 22.17 -7.96 8.46
CA VAL A 425 21.20 -6.90 8.26
C VAL A 425 20.28 -7.25 7.10
N ASN A 426 18.99 -7.19 7.31
CA ASN A 426 17.98 -7.35 6.27
C ASN A 426 17.27 -6.04 6.02
N TRP A 427 16.89 -5.83 4.77
CA TRP A 427 16.18 -4.65 4.35
C TRP A 427 14.69 -4.94 4.25
N TRP A 428 13.84 -4.01 4.73
CA TRP A 428 12.42 -4.08 4.44
C TRP A 428 12.17 -4.02 2.94
N PRO A 429 11.14 -4.70 2.41
CA PRO A 429 10.66 -4.45 1.07
C PRO A 429 10.42 -2.95 0.85
N SER A 430 10.96 -2.43 -0.26
CA SER A 430 11.12 -0.99 -0.47
C SER A 430 9.84 -0.17 -0.59
N ASP A 431 8.71 -0.84 -0.71
CA ASP A 431 7.37 -0.27 -0.83
C ASP A 431 6.58 -0.29 0.49
N TRP A 432 7.15 -0.89 1.58
CA TRP A 432 6.48 -0.94 2.88
C TRP A 432 6.60 0.33 3.69
N VAL A 433 7.73 0.99 3.59
CA VAL A 433 8.00 2.25 4.27
C VAL A 433 8.40 3.29 3.24
N CYS A 434 7.56 4.31 3.08
CA CYS A 434 7.78 5.40 2.15
C CYS A 434 8.34 6.63 2.86
N SER A 435 9.26 7.34 2.20
CA SER A 435 9.67 8.67 2.65
C SER A 435 8.73 9.72 2.07
N PHE A 436 8.09 10.53 2.93
CA PHE A 436 7.23 11.63 2.48
C PHE A 436 7.98 12.56 1.51
N LYS A 437 9.11 13.09 1.95
CA LYS A 437 9.87 14.06 1.15
C LYS A 437 10.59 13.51 -0.08
N ARG A 438 10.90 12.20 -0.11
CA ARG A 438 11.68 11.61 -1.21
C ARG A 438 10.82 10.91 -2.26
N GLN A 439 9.63 10.49 -1.88
CA GLN A 439 8.79 9.66 -2.73
C GLN A 439 7.39 10.25 -2.98
N LEU A 440 6.87 11.05 -2.03
CA LEU A 440 5.51 11.55 -2.13
C LEU A 440 5.44 13.02 -2.53
N ILE A 441 6.45 13.86 -2.21
CA ILE A 441 6.52 15.23 -2.75
C ILE A 441 6.86 15.13 -4.24
N PRO A 442 6.05 15.74 -5.12
CA PRO A 442 6.37 15.82 -6.55
C PRO A 442 7.73 16.48 -6.79
N ALA A 443 8.42 16.08 -7.85
CA ALA A 443 9.69 16.70 -8.22
C ALA A 443 9.50 18.19 -8.56
N PHE A 444 10.49 19.04 -8.22
CA PHE A 444 10.51 20.45 -8.64
C PHE A 444 10.57 20.54 -10.18
N PRO A 445 9.77 21.43 -10.82
CA PRO A 445 8.88 22.44 -10.23
C PRO A 445 7.43 21.96 -9.94
N LEU A 446 7.08 20.70 -10.20
CA LEU A 446 5.72 20.15 -10.06
C LEU A 446 5.19 20.20 -8.62
N ASN A 447 6.06 20.19 -7.62
CA ASN A 447 5.69 20.32 -6.20
C ASN A 447 5.07 21.70 -5.85
N LYS A 448 5.21 22.70 -6.71
CA LYS A 448 4.51 23.99 -6.58
C LYS A 448 3.07 23.95 -7.09
N ILE A 449 2.76 22.97 -7.93
CA ILE A 449 1.46 22.84 -8.62
C ILE A 449 0.61 21.74 -7.96
N PHE A 450 1.22 20.58 -7.71
CA PHE A 450 0.53 19.40 -7.21
C PHE A 450 0.71 19.19 -5.72
N VAL A 451 -0.35 18.70 -5.07
CA VAL A 451 -0.30 18.21 -3.69
C VAL A 451 0.55 16.94 -3.64
N PRO A 452 1.31 16.69 -2.56
CA PRO A 452 2.02 15.43 -2.36
C PRO A 452 1.14 14.21 -2.61
N TRP A 453 1.72 13.23 -3.30
CA TRP A 453 1.03 11.99 -3.67
C TRP A 453 0.57 11.24 -2.42
N ARG A 454 -0.54 10.52 -2.52
CA ARG A 454 -0.91 9.54 -1.50
C ARG A 454 0.11 8.41 -1.47
N PRO A 455 0.38 7.80 -0.29
CA PRO A 455 1.22 6.61 -0.23
C PRO A 455 0.62 5.50 -1.10
N PRO A 456 1.46 4.67 -1.72
CA PRO A 456 0.98 3.50 -2.44
C PRO A 456 0.25 2.57 -1.47
N LYS A 457 -0.74 1.82 -1.95
CA LYS A 457 -1.52 0.87 -1.13
C LYS A 457 -0.67 -0.20 -0.46
N SER A 458 0.53 -0.47 -1.00
CA SER A 458 1.51 -1.37 -0.42
C SER A 458 2.29 -0.77 0.76
N ALA A 459 2.22 0.54 0.99
CA ALA A 459 2.90 1.17 2.12
C ALA A 459 2.10 0.99 3.41
N SER A 460 2.78 0.55 4.48
CA SER A 460 2.22 0.53 5.83
C SER A 460 2.64 1.74 6.66
N ILE A 461 3.74 2.38 6.26
CA ILE A 461 4.33 3.48 7.03
C ILE A 461 4.79 4.57 6.07
N VAL A 462 4.54 5.83 6.45
CA VAL A 462 5.16 7.01 5.81
C VAL A 462 6.03 7.73 6.83
N ALA A 463 7.30 7.94 6.48
CA ALA A 463 8.30 8.57 7.35
C ALA A 463 8.50 10.04 6.97
N PHE A 464 8.42 10.93 7.97
CA PHE A 464 8.59 12.38 7.86
C PHE A 464 9.95 12.85 8.41
N HIS A 465 11.01 12.14 8.11
CA HIS A 465 12.34 12.38 8.64
C HIS A 465 12.86 13.82 8.34
N GLY A 466 12.81 14.69 9.33
CA GLY A 466 13.15 16.11 9.22
C GLY A 466 12.10 16.94 8.46
N GLN A 467 12.46 18.13 7.98
CA GLN A 467 11.50 19.03 7.31
C GLN A 467 11.12 18.59 5.89
N PRO A 468 9.85 18.80 5.47
CA PRO A 468 8.73 19.19 6.32
C PRO A 468 8.36 18.08 7.29
N ASP A 469 8.01 18.45 8.54
CA ASP A 469 7.38 17.56 9.53
C ASP A 469 5.87 17.43 9.27
N LEU A 470 5.16 16.70 10.15
CA LEU A 470 3.73 16.43 9.99
C LEU A 470 2.86 17.69 9.98
N PRO A 471 2.94 18.61 10.95
CA PRO A 471 2.19 19.88 10.93
C PRO A 471 2.54 20.74 9.72
N GLN A 472 3.82 20.87 9.40
CA GLN A 472 4.27 21.64 8.24
C GLN A 472 3.73 21.07 6.93
N ALA A 473 3.68 19.74 6.80
CA ALA A 473 3.13 19.11 5.63
C ALA A 473 1.61 19.28 5.53
N LEU A 474 0.89 19.32 6.65
CA LEU A 474 -0.55 19.58 6.70
C LEU A 474 -0.92 20.99 6.25
N GLU A 475 -0.17 21.99 6.73
CA GLU A 475 -0.38 23.41 6.42
C GLU A 475 0.21 23.83 5.07
N GLY A 476 1.12 23.04 4.56
CA GLY A 476 1.95 23.38 3.40
C GLY A 476 3.28 23.99 3.82
N TYR A 477 4.35 23.48 3.24
CA TYR A 477 5.69 23.91 3.58
C TYR A 477 6.32 24.69 2.42
N TYR A 478 6.55 25.99 2.65
CA TYR A 478 7.15 26.88 1.67
C TYR A 478 8.45 27.42 2.24
N ARG A 479 9.55 26.90 1.76
CA ARG A 479 10.86 27.38 2.20
C ARG A 479 11.18 28.71 1.54
N LYS A 480 11.58 29.73 2.31
CA LYS A 480 12.05 31.02 1.81
C LYS A 480 13.26 30.82 0.87
N TYR A 481 13.39 31.69 -0.13
CA TYR A 481 14.28 31.59 -1.30
C TYR A 481 15.79 31.60 -1.01
N ASP A 482 16.20 31.67 0.23
CA ASP A 482 17.58 31.78 0.68
C ASP A 482 18.48 30.57 0.34
N LYS A 483 17.90 29.42 -0.06
CA LYS A 483 18.68 28.23 -0.49
C LYS A 483 18.00 27.50 -1.65
N PRO A 484 18.27 27.81 -2.92
CA PRO A 484 17.70 27.15 -4.10
C PRO A 484 17.81 25.63 -4.07
N ALA A 485 18.92 25.11 -3.53
CA ALA A 485 19.15 23.65 -3.41
C ALA A 485 18.10 22.89 -2.58
N LYS A 486 17.21 23.56 -1.85
CA LYS A 486 16.18 22.95 -1.02
C LYS A 486 14.73 23.21 -1.46
N MET A 487 14.53 23.84 -2.61
CA MET A 487 13.19 24.09 -3.18
C MET A 487 12.41 22.80 -3.45
N HIS A 488 13.09 21.68 -3.62
CA HIS A 488 12.47 20.36 -3.78
C HIS A 488 11.72 19.88 -2.52
N LEU A 489 11.91 20.51 -1.36
CA LEU A 489 11.20 20.20 -0.11
C LEU A 489 9.88 20.97 0.06
N THR A 490 9.63 22.00 -0.79
CA THR A 490 8.37 22.73 -0.79
C THR A 490 7.21 21.78 -1.10
N CYS A 491 6.12 21.87 -0.33
CA CYS A 491 4.92 21.08 -0.60
C CYS A 491 3.65 21.88 -0.30
N LYS A 492 2.60 21.61 -1.06
CA LYS A 492 1.25 22.14 -0.80
C LYS A 492 0.61 21.46 0.40
N PRO A 493 -0.41 22.10 1.03
CA PRO A 493 -1.17 21.51 2.12
C PRO A 493 -1.62 20.07 1.83
N THR A 494 -1.24 19.14 2.70
CA THR A 494 -1.38 17.70 2.46
C THR A 494 -2.43 17.09 3.39
N LYS A 495 -3.70 17.41 3.15
CA LYS A 495 -4.82 17.04 4.03
C LYS A 495 -5.07 15.54 4.18
N TRP A 496 -4.61 14.69 3.25
CA TRP A 496 -4.76 13.25 3.36
C TRP A 496 -4.01 12.65 4.57
N ILE A 497 -3.04 13.36 5.15
CA ILE A 497 -2.33 12.96 6.37
C ILE A 497 -3.32 12.72 7.51
N LEU A 498 -4.37 13.56 7.65
CA LEU A 498 -5.38 13.44 8.69
C LEU A 498 -6.20 12.15 8.63
N GLU A 499 -6.22 11.47 7.49
CA GLU A 499 -6.89 10.17 7.37
C GLU A 499 -6.17 9.05 8.16
N TYR A 500 -4.92 9.27 8.53
CA TYR A 500 -4.06 8.31 9.22
C TYR A 500 -3.51 8.84 10.55
N TRP A 501 -3.26 10.15 10.63
CA TRP A 501 -2.64 10.82 11.77
C TRP A 501 -3.71 11.47 12.66
N HIS A 502 -4.43 10.63 13.37
CA HIS A 502 -5.47 10.99 14.36
C HIS A 502 -5.50 9.95 15.49
N GLU A 503 -6.11 10.28 16.61
CA GLU A 503 -6.34 9.38 17.74
C GLU A 503 -7.41 8.33 17.46
#